data_8a4f003c06d00ccec172afb2a887bf4f
#
_entry.id   8a4f003c06d00ccec172afb2a887bf4f
#
_cell.length_a   1.000
_cell.length_b   1.000
_cell.length_c   1.000
_cell.angle_alpha   90.00
_cell.angle_beta   90.00
_cell.angle_gamma   90.00
#
_symmetry.space_group_name_H-M   'P 1'
#
loop_
_entity.id
_entity.type
_entity.pdbx_description
1 polymer ?
#
loop_
_entity_poly.entity_id
_entity_poly.type
_entity_poly.pdbx_seq_one_letter_code
_entity_poly.pdbx_strand_id
1 'polypeptide(L)'
;MFSVGPRADRRPAPGAGVPAVVLALVAVLGAFALTSAPGRVRPASPPVVSWPPKVGGTAGAGVAAARAQCFGGGFTRGAGDPAAAKALMAGRLTLYWHPAAGLPRNPTWRENPSGDPNWAFQLHSLRWTDVLRREGVRTRNRAMLDRYRALLSDWVRDNPRYGSPSPYSWLDMATGLRAIEFSCAIGTFGYRPELVAALTSHGAALADRTFAPDRGNHALHVHLGLLVSGCVGSNTTWVRTARDRIVTLLRGSVDTEGVSDEGSTGYQLSNYRWYVEAQRRIRSCGLTPGPVFRRVALMPEFLAHATTPERVYEQTGDSDRTRAVPLTASPHALYAATAGRRGTPPTAVYRAYGRGYVFSRSGWGRSRPFAGELYYALRFGPSLDSQLHGHEDAGALTLNADGRRLLFDSGRYKYDASDRTRYMRSRAAHNTVDVLGAGYDRSARTTLLTTKHTTEYDLTTVRVTALTGTTWDRTVFYSRTGRYLVVDDRLVNKGDATMVQRWNLPEDGTQTVGASSMSIDGPGADLSMFWLGTPPTLSVTNGRTSPLLGWRSYEFGQAFAAPVAEATTTGSTGRFTTVLVPRRDTGLDATVTDSSVIDGAADMTVTVGARSERVHLTATDVTVTPL
;
A
#
# COMPACT_ATOMS: atom_id res chain seq x y z
N MET A 1 -19.44 -18.02 -57.57
CA MET A 1 -20.64 -18.75 -58.08
C MET A 1 -21.29 -19.45 -56.91
N PHE A 2 -22.54 -19.03 -56.62
CA PHE A 2 -23.64 -19.74 -55.96
C PHE A 2 -23.36 -20.48 -54.60
N SER A 3 -24.21 -20.46 -53.60
CA SER A 3 -25.54 -19.89 -53.30
C SER A 3 -25.94 -20.32 -51.88
N VAL A 4 -26.38 -19.37 -51.11
CA VAL A 4 -27.60 -19.26 -50.26
C VAL A 4 -28.19 -20.50 -49.55
N GLY A 5 -28.24 -20.54 -48.21
CA GLY A 5 -29.20 -20.52 -47.14
C GLY A 5 -30.15 -21.75 -46.94
N PRO A 6 -31.09 -21.77 -46.01
CA PRO A 6 -31.21 -21.06 -44.70
C PRO A 6 -31.60 -21.94 -43.49
N ARG A 7 -31.60 -21.31 -42.30
CA ARG A 7 -32.41 -21.48 -41.06
C ARG A 7 -32.96 -22.83 -40.62
N ALA A 8 -32.71 -23.14 -39.32
CA ALA A 8 -33.76 -23.57 -38.41
C ALA A 8 -33.45 -23.22 -36.94
N ASP A 9 -34.37 -22.48 -36.39
CA ASP A 9 -34.57 -22.11 -34.98
C ASP A 9 -34.81 -23.38 -34.13
N ARG A 10 -34.15 -23.50 -32.93
CA ARG A 10 -34.67 -24.27 -31.81
C ARG A 10 -34.16 -23.71 -30.50
N ARG A 11 -35.05 -23.05 -29.76
CA ARG A 11 -34.88 -22.80 -28.31
C ARG A 11 -35.12 -24.11 -27.57
N PRO A 12 -34.43 -24.36 -26.47
CA PRO A 12 -34.99 -25.15 -25.34
C PRO A 12 -35.31 -24.25 -24.14
N ALA A 13 -36.37 -24.65 -23.46
CA ALA A 13 -36.99 -24.09 -22.27
C ALA A 13 -36.15 -24.31 -20.98
N PRO A 14 -36.51 -23.64 -19.85
CA PRO A 14 -35.66 -23.47 -18.66
C PRO A 14 -35.81 -24.65 -17.66
N GLY A 15 -34.72 -24.97 -17.00
CA GLY A 15 -34.78 -25.86 -15.87
C GLY A 15 -33.45 -26.14 -15.22
N ALA A 16 -33.45 -25.90 -13.92
CA ALA A 16 -32.55 -26.39 -12.88
C ALA A 16 -31.45 -25.42 -12.39
N GLY A 17 -31.61 -25.09 -11.13
CA GLY A 17 -30.87 -24.14 -10.31
C GLY A 17 -29.37 -24.40 -10.22
N VAL A 18 -28.66 -23.30 -10.17
CA VAL A 18 -27.26 -23.22 -9.73
C VAL A 18 -27.28 -22.64 -8.32
N PRO A 19 -26.60 -23.25 -7.35
CA PRO A 19 -26.58 -22.73 -5.98
C PRO A 19 -25.79 -21.45 -5.88
N ALA A 20 -26.35 -20.53 -5.09
CA ALA A 20 -25.76 -19.24 -4.73
C ALA A 20 -24.48 -19.43 -3.89
N VAL A 21 -23.32 -19.31 -4.53
CA VAL A 21 -22.03 -19.05 -3.87
C VAL A 21 -21.26 -18.05 -4.75
N VAL A 22 -21.72 -16.81 -4.79
CA VAL A 22 -20.93 -15.66 -5.27
C VAL A 22 -21.43 -14.45 -4.51
N LEU A 23 -20.92 -14.22 -3.30
CA LEU A 23 -21.03 -12.93 -2.59
C LEU A 23 -20.09 -12.91 -1.39
N ALA A 24 -18.79 -12.86 -1.65
CA ALA A 24 -17.83 -12.47 -0.62
C ALA A 24 -16.51 -12.08 -1.30
N LEU A 25 -16.41 -10.90 -1.88
CA LEU A 25 -15.13 -10.21 -2.16
C LEU A 25 -15.35 -8.86 -2.88
N VAL A 26 -16.22 -8.04 -2.33
CA VAL A 26 -16.28 -6.59 -2.66
C VAL A 26 -16.09 -5.81 -1.36
N ALA A 27 -15.03 -6.09 -0.62
CA ALA A 27 -14.97 -5.69 0.76
C ALA A 27 -13.65 -5.13 1.23
N VAL A 28 -13.07 -4.13 0.55
CA VAL A 28 -12.03 -3.31 1.22
C VAL A 28 -12.19 -1.81 0.96
N LEU A 29 -13.05 -1.38 0.04
CA LEU A 29 -13.45 0.04 -0.07
C LEU A 29 -14.98 0.26 -0.20
N GLY A 30 -15.77 -0.79 -0.31
CA GLY A 30 -17.21 -0.71 -0.49
C GLY A 30 -18.06 -1.61 0.39
N ALA A 31 -17.52 -2.52 1.18
CA ALA A 31 -18.29 -3.61 1.78
C ALA A 31 -18.70 -3.38 3.25
N PHE A 32 -18.55 -2.19 3.81
CA PHE A 32 -19.17 -1.87 5.09
C PHE A 32 -20.52 -1.16 4.96
N ALA A 33 -21.10 -1.04 3.76
CA ALA A 33 -22.34 -0.31 3.57
C ALA A 33 -23.55 -1.15 3.11
N LEU A 34 -23.45 -2.46 2.90
CA LEU A 34 -24.55 -3.22 2.26
C LEU A 34 -24.96 -4.53 2.95
N THR A 35 -24.71 -4.71 4.25
CA THR A 35 -25.33 -5.82 5.01
C THR A 35 -26.13 -5.33 6.20
N SER A 36 -27.07 -4.43 5.98
CA SER A 36 -28.23 -4.27 6.83
C SER A 36 -29.37 -3.70 5.98
N ALA A 37 -30.29 -4.57 5.57
CA ALA A 37 -31.60 -4.09 5.15
C ALA A 37 -32.17 -3.27 6.32
N PRO A 38 -32.57 -2.03 6.11
CA PRO A 38 -33.17 -1.24 7.17
C PRO A 38 -34.56 -1.79 7.46
N GLY A 39 -34.69 -2.50 8.57
CA GLY A 39 -35.96 -2.50 9.26
C GLY A 39 -36.31 -1.01 9.50
N ARG A 40 -37.46 -0.57 8.99
CA ARG A 40 -37.94 0.79 9.19
C ARG A 40 -38.23 1.03 10.69
N VAL A 41 -37.16 1.31 11.45
CA VAL A 41 -37.31 2.01 12.72
C VAL A 41 -37.25 3.50 12.36
N ARG A 42 -38.37 4.20 12.47
CA ARG A 42 -38.36 5.68 12.49
C ARG A 42 -37.36 6.07 13.58
N PRO A 43 -36.22 6.70 13.27
CA PRO A 43 -35.36 7.23 14.30
C PRO A 43 -36.17 8.34 15.01
N ALA A 44 -36.19 8.30 16.33
CA ALA A 44 -36.62 9.42 17.13
C ALA A 44 -35.89 10.66 16.61
N SER A 45 -36.62 11.75 16.42
CA SER A 45 -36.05 13.04 16.02
C SER A 45 -34.85 13.31 16.93
N PRO A 46 -33.63 13.51 16.40
CA PRO A 46 -32.52 13.86 17.27
C PRO A 46 -32.91 15.09 18.09
N PRO A 47 -32.45 15.18 19.34
CA PRO A 47 -32.73 16.36 20.14
C PRO A 47 -32.30 17.57 19.31
N VAL A 48 -33.21 18.54 19.16
CA VAL A 48 -32.89 19.83 18.54
C VAL A 48 -31.80 20.44 19.43
N VAL A 49 -30.54 20.23 19.04
CA VAL A 49 -29.42 20.94 19.66
C VAL A 49 -29.63 22.39 19.29
N SER A 50 -30.19 23.18 20.24
CA SER A 50 -30.33 24.61 20.08
C SER A 50 -28.95 25.19 19.83
N TRP A 51 -28.68 25.59 18.60
CA TRP A 51 -27.52 26.35 18.23
C TRP A 51 -27.85 27.84 18.26
N PRO A 52 -26.92 28.67 18.74
CA PRO A 52 -25.59 28.31 19.20
C PRO A 52 -25.63 27.82 20.66
N PRO A 53 -24.91 26.73 21.01
CA PRO A 53 -24.46 26.60 22.37
C PRO A 53 -23.79 27.94 22.69
N LYS A 54 -24.03 28.54 23.84
CA LYS A 54 -23.35 29.77 24.26
C LYS A 54 -21.88 29.60 24.05
N VAL A 55 -21.35 30.04 22.88
CA VAL A 55 -19.95 29.96 22.54
C VAL A 55 -19.28 31.03 23.37
N GLY A 56 -18.61 30.65 24.43
CA GLY A 56 -17.83 31.55 25.28
C GLY A 56 -16.55 32.07 24.60
N GLY A 57 -16.52 32.08 23.25
CA GLY A 57 -15.46 32.68 22.44
C GLY A 57 -16.02 33.68 21.46
N THR A 58 -15.34 34.81 21.28
CA THR A 58 -15.71 35.79 20.27
C THR A 58 -15.63 35.14 18.86
N ALA A 59 -16.49 35.58 17.92
CA ALA A 59 -16.44 35.15 16.52
C ALA A 59 -15.02 35.21 15.94
N GLY A 60 -14.16 36.11 16.41
CA GLY A 60 -12.75 36.25 16.07
C GLY A 60 -11.89 35.03 16.47
N ALA A 61 -12.12 34.42 17.63
CA ALA A 61 -11.37 33.25 18.08
C ALA A 61 -11.66 32.02 17.19
N GLY A 62 -12.93 31.80 16.80
CA GLY A 62 -13.30 30.72 15.87
C GLY A 62 -12.67 30.89 14.49
N VAL A 63 -12.58 32.13 13.96
CA VAL A 63 -11.91 32.40 12.68
C VAL A 63 -10.40 32.17 12.78
N ALA A 64 -9.77 32.55 13.89
CA ALA A 64 -8.33 32.29 14.11
C ALA A 64 -8.05 30.78 14.21
N ALA A 65 -8.86 30.03 14.94
CA ALA A 65 -8.79 28.57 15.01
C ALA A 65 -8.99 27.93 13.62
N ALA A 66 -9.93 28.40 12.83
CA ALA A 66 -10.20 27.92 11.49
C ALA A 66 -9.00 28.12 10.56
N ARG A 67 -8.35 29.28 10.60
CA ARG A 67 -7.10 29.55 9.87
C ARG A 67 -5.97 28.63 10.32
N ALA A 68 -5.81 28.42 11.63
CA ALA A 68 -4.80 27.56 12.21
C ALA A 68 -5.02 26.07 11.86
N GLN A 69 -6.23 25.64 11.51
CA GLN A 69 -6.55 24.28 11.12
C GLN A 69 -6.53 24.04 9.59
N CYS A 70 -6.39 25.08 8.76
CA CYS A 70 -6.42 24.95 7.30
C CYS A 70 -5.04 24.63 6.73
N PHE A 71 -4.61 23.35 6.86
CA PHE A 71 -3.33 22.85 6.35
C PHE A 71 -3.36 21.33 6.15
N GLY A 72 -2.27 20.76 5.61
CA GLY A 72 -2.09 19.31 5.44
C GLY A 72 -2.90 18.73 4.28
N GLY A 73 -2.95 17.42 4.16
CA GLY A 73 -3.88 16.57 3.37
C GLY A 73 -4.45 17.07 2.04
N GLY A 74 -3.80 17.99 1.34
CA GLY A 74 -4.31 18.66 0.13
C GLY A 74 -4.82 20.09 0.38
N PHE A 75 -4.84 20.54 1.64
CA PHE A 75 -5.12 21.94 2.02
C PHE A 75 -3.84 22.82 2.06
N THR A 76 -2.71 22.24 1.68
CA THR A 76 -1.43 22.94 1.54
C THR A 76 -1.16 23.25 0.08
N ARG A 77 -0.74 24.47 -0.23
CA ARG A 77 -0.45 24.91 -1.60
C ARG A 77 0.59 24.00 -2.27
N GLY A 78 0.29 23.60 -3.51
CA GLY A 78 1.17 22.88 -4.39
C GLY A 78 1.60 23.70 -5.62
N ALA A 79 2.65 23.26 -6.29
CA ALA A 79 3.15 23.91 -7.52
C ALA A 79 2.11 23.89 -8.66
N GLY A 80 1.25 22.87 -8.70
CA GLY A 80 0.20 22.73 -9.71
C GLY A 80 -1.09 23.54 -9.46
N ASP A 81 -1.20 24.22 -8.32
CA ASP A 81 -2.43 24.94 -7.95
C ASP A 81 -2.90 25.97 -8.99
N PRO A 82 -2.04 26.81 -9.61
CA PRO A 82 -2.50 27.79 -10.59
C PRO A 82 -3.16 27.13 -11.81
N ALA A 83 -2.59 26.03 -12.33
CA ALA A 83 -3.14 25.31 -13.47
C ALA A 83 -4.46 24.60 -13.11
N ALA A 84 -4.51 23.97 -11.92
CA ALA A 84 -5.70 23.28 -11.43
C ALA A 84 -6.86 24.27 -11.17
N ALA A 85 -6.58 25.44 -10.56
CA ALA A 85 -7.58 26.49 -10.35
C ALA A 85 -8.13 27.01 -11.68
N LYS A 86 -7.27 27.28 -12.66
CA LYS A 86 -7.67 27.71 -14.01
C LYS A 86 -8.55 26.65 -14.70
N ALA A 87 -8.15 25.38 -14.64
CA ALA A 87 -8.93 24.28 -15.20
C ALA A 87 -10.31 24.17 -14.55
N LEU A 88 -10.37 24.28 -13.22
CA LEU A 88 -11.63 24.20 -12.48
C LEU A 88 -12.55 25.39 -12.76
N MET A 89 -12.01 26.60 -12.93
CA MET A 89 -12.78 27.77 -13.39
C MET A 89 -13.36 27.56 -14.80
N ALA A 90 -12.68 26.80 -15.64
CA ALA A 90 -13.14 26.41 -16.97
C ALA A 90 -14.04 25.17 -16.97
N GLY A 91 -14.50 24.70 -15.80
CA GLY A 91 -15.38 23.51 -15.69
C GLY A 91 -14.69 22.18 -15.92
N ARG A 92 -13.37 22.09 -15.69
CA ARG A 92 -12.58 20.86 -15.78
C ARG A 92 -12.06 20.48 -14.41
N LEU A 93 -12.43 19.29 -13.95
CA LEU A 93 -12.02 18.72 -12.66
C LEU A 93 -11.04 17.56 -12.92
N THR A 94 -9.88 17.60 -12.24
CA THR A 94 -8.96 16.47 -12.16
C THR A 94 -8.91 16.01 -10.70
N LEU A 95 -9.31 14.77 -10.46
CA LEU A 95 -9.18 14.10 -9.18
C LEU A 95 -7.94 13.20 -9.18
N TYR A 96 -7.39 12.94 -8.01
CA TYR A 96 -6.17 12.15 -7.89
C TYR A 96 -6.39 10.73 -8.46
N TRP A 97 -5.47 10.26 -9.31
CA TRP A 97 -5.51 9.01 -10.07
C TRP A 97 -6.56 8.95 -11.19
N HIS A 98 -7.26 10.03 -11.49
CA HIS A 98 -8.28 10.03 -12.53
C HIS A 98 -7.94 11.04 -13.63
N PRO A 99 -8.29 10.74 -14.89
CA PRO A 99 -8.19 11.71 -15.97
C PRO A 99 -9.12 12.90 -15.71
N ALA A 100 -8.78 14.04 -16.32
CA ALA A 100 -9.61 15.24 -16.24
C ALA A 100 -11.00 14.99 -16.85
N ALA A 101 -12.04 15.43 -16.17
CA ALA A 101 -13.43 15.32 -16.60
C ALA A 101 -14.16 16.67 -16.55
N GLY A 102 -15.27 16.77 -17.24
CA GLY A 102 -16.16 17.92 -17.15
C GLY A 102 -16.84 18.02 -15.78
N LEU A 103 -16.90 19.24 -15.23
CA LEU A 103 -17.69 19.56 -14.04
C LEU A 103 -18.67 20.66 -14.42
N PRO A 104 -19.99 20.43 -14.37
CA PRO A 104 -21.00 21.45 -14.63
C PRO A 104 -20.85 22.64 -13.69
N ARG A 105 -21.36 23.80 -14.14
CA ARG A 105 -21.40 25.00 -13.29
C ARG A 105 -22.26 24.77 -12.03
N ASN A 106 -23.32 23.96 -12.16
CA ASN A 106 -24.15 23.44 -11.08
C ASN A 106 -24.03 21.91 -11.08
N PRO A 107 -23.14 21.31 -10.26
CA PRO A 107 -22.98 19.86 -10.19
C PRO A 107 -24.24 19.18 -9.65
N THR A 108 -24.52 17.99 -10.16
CA THR A 108 -25.60 17.14 -9.62
C THR A 108 -25.14 16.33 -8.41
N TRP A 109 -23.83 16.33 -8.15
CA TRP A 109 -23.13 15.52 -7.14
C TRP A 109 -23.26 14.01 -7.38
N ARG A 110 -23.59 13.63 -8.63
CA ARG A 110 -23.64 12.24 -9.11
C ARG A 110 -22.63 11.98 -10.22
N GLU A 111 -21.86 12.99 -10.57
CA GLU A 111 -20.82 12.88 -11.58
C GLU A 111 -19.83 11.75 -11.19
N ASN A 112 -19.69 10.77 -12.08
CA ASN A 112 -18.74 9.67 -11.96
C ASN A 112 -18.44 9.10 -13.35
N PRO A 113 -17.64 9.80 -14.16
CA PRO A 113 -17.42 9.45 -15.56
C PRO A 113 -16.71 8.11 -15.76
N SER A 114 -16.03 7.63 -14.73
CA SER A 114 -15.30 6.35 -14.76
C SER A 114 -16.07 5.18 -14.12
N GLY A 115 -17.22 5.44 -13.48
CA GLY A 115 -17.90 4.44 -12.65
C GLY A 115 -17.11 4.01 -11.40
N ASP A 116 -16.00 4.68 -11.08
CA ASP A 116 -15.11 4.31 -10.00
C ASP A 116 -15.61 4.89 -8.65
N PRO A 117 -15.81 4.04 -7.63
CA PRO A 117 -16.14 4.49 -6.26
C PRO A 117 -15.17 5.54 -5.70
N ASN A 118 -13.89 5.46 -6.05
CA ASN A 118 -12.89 6.43 -5.61
C ASN A 118 -13.12 7.83 -6.20
N TRP A 119 -13.60 7.93 -7.45
CA TRP A 119 -14.04 9.20 -8.04
C TRP A 119 -15.14 9.84 -7.21
N ALA A 120 -16.23 9.08 -6.93
CA ALA A 120 -17.36 9.56 -6.17
C ALA A 120 -16.96 9.98 -4.74
N PHE A 121 -16.12 9.19 -4.07
CA PHE A 121 -15.52 9.55 -2.78
C PHE A 121 -14.79 10.90 -2.83
N GLN A 122 -13.89 11.07 -3.82
CA GLN A 122 -13.12 12.31 -3.95
C GLN A 122 -14.01 13.51 -4.29
N LEU A 123 -15.01 13.34 -5.16
CA LEU A 123 -15.99 14.39 -5.49
C LEU A 123 -16.64 14.90 -4.23
N HIS A 124 -17.15 14.00 -3.39
CA HIS A 124 -17.84 14.35 -2.16
C HIS A 124 -16.92 14.80 -1.01
N SER A 125 -15.60 14.58 -1.10
CA SER A 125 -14.66 15.12 -0.10
C SER A 125 -14.53 16.63 -0.15
N LEU A 126 -14.88 17.26 -1.26
CA LEU A 126 -14.75 18.69 -1.58
C LEU A 126 -13.32 19.25 -1.47
N ARG A 127 -12.34 18.45 -1.07
CA ARG A 127 -10.94 18.87 -0.90
C ARG A 127 -10.34 19.48 -2.17
N TRP A 128 -10.80 19.05 -3.34
CA TRP A 128 -10.39 19.59 -4.64
C TRP A 128 -10.83 21.03 -4.88
N THR A 129 -11.83 21.53 -4.16
CA THR A 129 -12.29 22.92 -4.26
C THR A 129 -11.30 23.90 -3.63
N ASP A 130 -10.50 23.46 -2.67
CA ASP A 130 -9.56 24.29 -1.90
C ASP A 130 -8.49 24.98 -2.76
N VAL A 131 -8.20 24.43 -3.95
CA VAL A 131 -7.29 25.08 -4.91
C VAL A 131 -7.81 26.45 -5.35
N LEU A 132 -9.14 26.62 -5.50
CA LEU A 132 -9.74 27.92 -5.82
C LEU A 132 -9.56 28.91 -4.68
N ARG A 133 -9.69 28.45 -3.43
CA ARG A 133 -9.46 29.28 -2.24
C ARG A 133 -8.00 29.72 -2.18
N ARG A 134 -7.04 28.80 -2.28
CA ARG A 134 -5.61 29.12 -2.18
C ARG A 134 -5.16 30.10 -3.26
N GLU A 135 -5.52 29.83 -4.52
CA GLU A 135 -5.15 30.72 -5.63
C GLU A 135 -5.94 32.02 -5.61
N GLY A 136 -7.23 31.99 -5.27
CA GLY A 136 -8.06 33.17 -5.11
C GLY A 136 -7.52 34.13 -4.04
N VAL A 137 -7.08 33.62 -2.89
CA VAL A 137 -6.45 34.42 -1.82
C VAL A 137 -5.09 34.96 -2.30
N ARG A 138 -4.24 34.09 -2.87
CA ARG A 138 -2.90 34.46 -3.32
C ARG A 138 -2.91 35.55 -4.40
N THR A 139 -3.83 35.44 -5.35
CA THR A 139 -3.92 36.35 -6.50
C THR A 139 -4.95 37.47 -6.29
N ARG A 140 -5.63 37.50 -5.14
CA ARG A 140 -6.76 38.40 -4.86
C ARG A 140 -7.88 38.27 -5.90
N ASN A 141 -8.05 37.07 -6.48
CA ASN A 141 -9.06 36.80 -7.50
C ASN A 141 -10.42 36.50 -6.86
N ARG A 142 -11.31 37.47 -6.88
CA ARG A 142 -12.65 37.38 -6.29
C ARG A 142 -13.51 36.31 -6.98
N ALA A 143 -13.39 36.17 -8.31
CA ALA A 143 -14.19 35.17 -9.05
C ALA A 143 -13.86 33.73 -8.62
N MET A 144 -12.58 33.42 -8.33
CA MET A 144 -12.20 32.12 -7.78
C MET A 144 -12.78 31.91 -6.38
N LEU A 145 -12.75 32.93 -5.52
CA LEU A 145 -13.32 32.83 -4.17
C LEU A 145 -14.85 32.69 -4.19
N ASP A 146 -15.52 33.41 -5.09
CA ASP A 146 -16.97 33.29 -5.28
C ASP A 146 -17.35 31.90 -5.82
N ARG A 147 -16.59 31.35 -6.77
CA ARG A 147 -16.79 29.98 -7.27
C ARG A 147 -16.57 28.94 -6.17
N TYR A 148 -15.52 29.10 -5.38
CA TYR A 148 -15.25 28.25 -4.22
C TYR A 148 -16.44 28.22 -3.25
N ARG A 149 -16.91 29.39 -2.83
CA ARG A 149 -18.08 29.51 -1.93
C ARG A 149 -19.34 28.93 -2.54
N ALA A 150 -19.60 29.20 -3.83
CA ALA A 150 -20.77 28.67 -4.53
C ALA A 150 -20.79 27.13 -4.54
N LEU A 151 -19.67 26.47 -4.80
CA LEU A 151 -19.57 25.00 -4.77
C LEU A 151 -19.86 24.41 -3.37
N LEU A 152 -19.35 25.04 -2.31
CA LEU A 152 -19.61 24.60 -0.94
C LEU A 152 -21.08 24.76 -0.57
N SER A 153 -21.68 25.92 -0.88
CA SER A 153 -23.10 26.20 -0.57
C SER A 153 -24.02 25.30 -1.39
N ASP A 154 -23.70 25.03 -2.64
CA ASP A 154 -24.41 24.12 -3.53
C ASP A 154 -24.41 22.69 -2.97
N TRP A 155 -23.23 22.20 -2.56
CA TRP A 155 -23.10 20.88 -1.95
C TRP A 155 -23.96 20.75 -0.69
N VAL A 156 -23.96 21.75 0.19
CA VAL A 156 -24.75 21.75 1.45
C VAL A 156 -26.24 21.69 1.16
N ARG A 157 -26.71 22.46 0.16
CA ARG A 157 -28.10 22.48 -0.23
C ARG A 157 -28.60 21.16 -0.78
N ASP A 158 -27.78 20.55 -1.66
CA ASP A 158 -28.16 19.38 -2.45
C ASP A 158 -27.87 18.04 -1.77
N ASN A 159 -27.08 18.05 -0.68
CA ASN A 159 -26.70 16.85 0.05
C ASN A 159 -27.05 16.94 1.55
N PRO A 160 -28.33 16.94 1.90
CA PRO A 160 -28.72 16.88 3.31
C PRO A 160 -28.25 15.55 3.94
N ARG A 161 -28.06 15.53 5.26
CA ARG A 161 -27.54 14.33 5.96
C ARG A 161 -28.44 13.10 5.75
N TYR A 162 -29.74 13.30 5.61
CA TYR A 162 -30.71 12.24 5.36
C TYR A 162 -31.38 12.50 4.01
N GLY A 163 -31.53 11.48 3.20
CA GLY A 163 -32.12 11.59 1.86
C GLY A 163 -31.19 12.20 0.80
N SER A 164 -29.87 12.19 1.05
CA SER A 164 -28.89 12.63 0.08
C SER A 164 -28.92 11.76 -1.20
N PRO A 165 -28.74 12.36 -2.40
CA PRO A 165 -28.86 11.64 -3.67
C PRO A 165 -27.72 10.66 -3.96
N SER A 166 -26.62 10.71 -3.21
CA SER A 166 -25.47 9.84 -3.37
C SER A 166 -25.09 9.15 -2.06
N PRO A 167 -24.79 7.84 -2.05
CA PRO A 167 -24.31 7.16 -0.85
C PRO A 167 -22.93 7.66 -0.40
N TYR A 168 -22.18 8.33 -1.28
CA TYR A 168 -20.87 8.90 -0.97
C TYR A 168 -20.94 10.27 -0.30
N SER A 169 -22.10 10.92 -0.29
CA SER A 169 -22.25 12.27 0.28
C SER A 169 -21.87 12.33 1.76
N TRP A 170 -22.27 11.35 2.54
CA TRP A 170 -21.98 11.26 3.97
C TRP A 170 -21.13 10.05 4.30
N LEU A 171 -20.24 9.66 3.37
CA LEU A 171 -19.24 8.65 3.66
C LEU A 171 -18.25 9.18 4.72
N ASP A 172 -17.82 8.29 5.59
CA ASP A 172 -17.00 8.54 6.79
C ASP A 172 -15.80 9.49 6.56
N MET A 173 -14.79 9.07 5.84
CA MET A 173 -13.58 9.86 5.54
C MET A 173 -13.90 11.12 4.75
N ALA A 174 -14.84 11.07 3.78
CA ALA A 174 -15.23 12.24 2.99
C ALA A 174 -15.83 13.33 3.88
N THR A 175 -16.65 12.93 4.86
CA THR A 175 -17.26 13.86 5.84
C THR A 175 -16.17 14.50 6.73
N GLY A 176 -15.17 13.72 7.16
CA GLY A 176 -14.03 14.26 7.91
C GLY A 176 -13.22 15.29 7.11
N LEU A 177 -12.94 15.01 5.84
CA LEU A 177 -12.22 15.93 4.94
C LEU A 177 -13.03 17.22 4.66
N ARG A 178 -14.34 17.10 4.46
CA ARG A 178 -15.22 18.27 4.28
C ARG A 178 -15.30 19.15 5.51
N ALA A 179 -15.26 18.58 6.71
CA ALA A 179 -15.21 19.38 7.94
C ALA A 179 -13.98 20.29 7.95
N ILE A 180 -12.83 19.81 7.47
CA ILE A 180 -11.62 20.62 7.30
C ILE A 180 -11.85 21.70 6.23
N GLU A 181 -12.48 21.33 5.11
CA GLU A 181 -12.80 22.28 4.03
C GLU A 181 -13.70 23.42 4.50
N PHE A 182 -14.76 23.13 5.25
CA PHE A 182 -15.61 24.17 5.85
C PHE A 182 -14.84 25.05 6.85
N SER A 183 -13.92 24.46 7.61
CA SER A 183 -13.01 25.22 8.46
C SER A 183 -12.16 26.20 7.63
N CYS A 184 -11.58 25.74 6.50
CA CYS A 184 -10.81 26.61 5.59
C CYS A 184 -11.67 27.76 5.03
N ALA A 185 -12.94 27.48 4.72
CA ALA A 185 -13.89 28.49 4.26
C ALA A 185 -14.18 29.54 5.36
N ILE A 186 -14.42 29.12 6.60
CA ILE A 186 -14.59 30.04 7.76
C ILE A 186 -13.34 30.89 7.95
N GLY A 187 -12.14 30.29 7.87
CA GLY A 187 -10.87 31.02 7.98
C GLY A 187 -10.68 32.07 6.88
N THR A 188 -11.31 31.90 5.72
CA THR A 188 -11.21 32.79 4.56
C THR A 188 -12.28 33.87 4.55
N PHE A 189 -13.55 33.50 4.76
CA PHE A 189 -14.68 34.40 4.63
C PHE A 189 -15.17 34.99 5.94
N GLY A 190 -14.61 34.58 7.07
CA GLY A 190 -15.08 34.94 8.40
C GLY A 190 -16.21 34.03 8.89
N TYR A 191 -16.73 34.37 10.04
CA TYR A 191 -17.83 33.64 10.70
C TYR A 191 -19.14 33.87 9.97
N ARG A 192 -19.52 32.99 9.07
CA ARG A 192 -20.78 33.02 8.30
C ARG A 192 -21.70 31.95 8.84
N PRO A 193 -22.99 32.30 9.15
CA PRO A 193 -23.94 31.35 9.75
C PRO A 193 -24.07 30.04 8.99
N GLU A 194 -24.13 30.08 7.67
CA GLU A 194 -24.26 28.93 6.80
C GLU A 194 -23.02 27.99 6.83
N LEU A 195 -21.82 28.55 6.88
CA LEU A 195 -20.59 27.77 6.97
C LEU A 195 -20.43 27.13 8.36
N VAL A 196 -20.81 27.86 9.38
CA VAL A 196 -20.77 27.38 10.76
C VAL A 196 -21.80 26.28 10.98
N ALA A 197 -23.02 26.43 10.44
CA ALA A 197 -24.05 25.39 10.49
C ALA A 197 -23.60 24.11 9.78
N ALA A 198 -22.97 24.25 8.59
CA ALA A 198 -22.40 23.12 7.87
C ALA A 198 -21.33 22.41 8.69
N LEU A 199 -20.34 23.15 9.23
CA LEU A 199 -19.27 22.57 10.07
C LEU A 199 -19.83 21.88 11.31
N THR A 200 -20.84 22.46 11.95
CA THR A 200 -21.51 21.90 13.14
C THR A 200 -22.23 20.60 12.82
N SER A 201 -22.98 20.56 11.71
CA SER A 201 -23.64 19.34 11.23
C SER A 201 -22.66 18.22 10.97
N HIS A 202 -21.49 18.54 10.35
CA HIS A 202 -20.41 17.57 10.17
C HIS A 202 -19.85 17.11 11.51
N GLY A 203 -19.55 18.03 12.44
CA GLY A 203 -19.05 17.68 13.77
C GLY A 203 -20.01 16.76 14.54
N ALA A 204 -21.33 17.02 14.47
CA ALA A 204 -22.34 16.17 15.09
C ALA A 204 -22.40 14.77 14.48
N ALA A 205 -22.23 14.64 13.16
CA ALA A 205 -22.14 13.34 12.49
C ALA A 205 -20.87 12.58 12.91
N LEU A 206 -19.71 13.26 12.91
CA LEU A 206 -18.43 12.68 13.24
C LEU A 206 -18.27 12.32 14.74
N ALA A 207 -19.06 12.95 15.61
CA ALA A 207 -19.10 12.62 17.03
C ALA A 207 -19.77 11.27 17.32
N ASP A 208 -20.70 10.85 16.45
CA ASP A 208 -21.36 9.56 16.54
C ASP A 208 -20.32 8.41 16.41
N ARG A 209 -20.35 7.49 17.38
CA ARG A 209 -19.41 6.36 17.41
C ARG A 209 -19.64 5.38 16.27
N THR A 210 -20.87 5.26 15.79
CA THR A 210 -21.23 4.33 14.70
C THR A 210 -20.82 4.86 13.33
N PHE A 211 -20.42 6.14 13.25
CA PHE A 211 -20.04 6.78 11.99
C PHE A 211 -18.60 6.48 11.56
N ALA A 212 -17.70 6.19 12.49
CA ALA A 212 -16.29 5.92 12.20
C ALA A 212 -16.02 4.43 12.15
N PRO A 213 -15.22 3.94 11.18
CA PRO A 213 -14.66 2.61 11.26
C PRO A 213 -13.67 2.50 12.43
N ASP A 214 -13.39 1.27 12.89
CA ASP A 214 -12.58 1.05 14.08
C ASP A 214 -11.08 1.27 13.83
N ARG A 215 -10.62 1.22 12.57
CA ARG A 215 -9.20 1.30 12.20
C ARG A 215 -8.97 1.94 10.83
N GLY A 216 -7.69 2.19 10.53
CA GLY A 216 -7.22 2.68 9.25
C GLY A 216 -7.34 4.18 9.05
N ASN A 217 -7.00 4.62 7.87
CA ASN A 217 -6.96 6.03 7.49
C ASN A 217 -8.35 6.69 7.49
N HIS A 218 -9.42 5.93 7.20
CA HIS A 218 -10.79 6.44 7.26
C HIS A 218 -11.15 6.88 8.69
N ALA A 219 -10.87 6.03 9.69
CA ALA A 219 -11.07 6.38 11.10
C ALA A 219 -10.28 7.64 11.50
N LEU A 220 -9.03 7.73 11.06
CA LEU A 220 -8.19 8.88 11.36
C LEU A 220 -8.79 10.18 10.81
N HIS A 221 -9.22 10.20 9.56
CA HIS A 221 -9.81 11.40 8.96
C HIS A 221 -11.16 11.79 9.56
N VAL A 222 -11.99 10.82 9.99
CA VAL A 222 -13.19 11.08 10.79
C VAL A 222 -12.83 11.82 12.09
N HIS A 223 -11.83 11.33 12.80
CA HIS A 223 -11.41 11.94 14.06
C HIS A 223 -10.71 13.29 13.87
N LEU A 224 -9.98 13.49 12.78
CA LEU A 224 -9.43 14.81 12.41
C LEU A 224 -10.53 15.82 12.10
N GLY A 225 -11.55 15.41 11.35
CA GLY A 225 -12.72 16.26 11.09
C GLY A 225 -13.46 16.66 12.37
N LEU A 226 -13.65 15.71 13.30
CA LEU A 226 -14.26 15.98 14.60
C LEU A 226 -13.40 16.96 15.44
N LEU A 227 -12.08 16.74 15.46
CA LEU A 227 -11.14 17.63 16.16
C LEU A 227 -11.24 19.06 15.65
N VAL A 228 -11.22 19.22 14.31
CA VAL A 228 -11.32 20.53 13.66
C VAL A 228 -12.66 21.19 13.93
N SER A 229 -13.76 20.44 13.81
CA SER A 229 -15.11 20.95 14.11
C SER A 229 -15.23 21.44 15.55
N GLY A 230 -14.68 20.67 16.50
CA GLY A 230 -14.66 21.05 17.91
C GLY A 230 -13.79 22.27 18.20
N CYS A 231 -12.61 22.33 17.57
CA CYS A 231 -11.64 23.41 17.75
C CYS A 231 -12.20 24.75 17.25
N VAL A 232 -12.79 24.77 16.05
CA VAL A 232 -13.37 25.95 15.42
C VAL A 232 -14.68 26.36 16.10
N GLY A 233 -15.51 25.38 16.47
CA GLY A 233 -16.79 25.61 17.16
C GLY A 233 -16.68 25.78 18.68
N SER A 234 -15.46 25.81 19.25
CA SER A 234 -15.19 25.89 20.70
C SER A 234 -15.88 24.78 21.51
N ASN A 235 -16.08 23.59 20.90
CA ASN A 235 -16.66 22.43 21.55
C ASN A 235 -15.57 21.57 22.18
N THR A 236 -15.25 21.80 23.44
CA THR A 236 -14.18 21.13 24.18
C THR A 236 -14.41 19.62 24.32
N THR A 237 -15.66 19.16 24.37
CA THR A 237 -16.00 17.74 24.39
C THR A 237 -15.60 17.06 23.10
N TRP A 238 -15.92 17.63 21.95
CA TRP A 238 -15.50 17.08 20.65
C TRP A 238 -14.00 17.07 20.48
N VAL A 239 -13.32 18.13 20.90
CA VAL A 239 -11.85 18.23 20.83
C VAL A 239 -11.17 17.13 21.65
N ARG A 240 -11.61 16.92 22.90
CA ARG A 240 -11.08 15.87 23.79
C ARG A 240 -11.40 14.48 23.24
N THR A 241 -12.65 14.22 22.88
CA THR A 241 -13.08 12.94 22.30
C THR A 241 -12.27 12.59 21.07
N ALA A 242 -12.10 13.55 20.14
CA ALA A 242 -11.32 13.33 18.92
C ALA A 242 -9.86 13.01 19.24
N ARG A 243 -9.21 13.77 20.13
CA ARG A 243 -7.85 13.51 20.56
C ARG A 243 -7.70 12.10 21.15
N ASP A 244 -8.60 11.67 22.02
CA ASP A 244 -8.54 10.37 22.67
C ASP A 244 -8.75 9.22 21.68
N ARG A 245 -9.67 9.39 20.72
CA ARG A 245 -9.87 8.43 19.61
C ARG A 245 -8.63 8.34 18.72
N ILE A 246 -7.98 9.46 18.36
CA ILE A 246 -6.73 9.47 17.60
C ILE A 246 -5.60 8.77 18.35
N VAL A 247 -5.47 9.00 19.66
CA VAL A 247 -4.46 8.33 20.52
C VAL A 247 -4.69 6.82 20.57
N THR A 248 -5.94 6.39 20.68
CA THR A 248 -6.32 4.97 20.70
C THR A 248 -6.03 4.32 19.35
N LEU A 249 -6.43 4.98 18.26
CA LEU A 249 -6.18 4.53 16.90
C LEU A 249 -4.67 4.37 16.63
N LEU A 250 -3.86 5.39 16.94
CA LEU A 250 -2.41 5.34 16.77
C LEU A 250 -1.76 4.20 17.56
N ARG A 251 -2.26 3.93 18.77
CA ARG A 251 -1.74 2.83 19.61
C ARG A 251 -1.99 1.46 18.98
N GLY A 252 -3.12 1.26 18.31
CA GLY A 252 -3.46 0.03 17.58
C GLY A 252 -2.75 -0.08 16.24
N SER A 253 -2.72 1.02 15.48
CA SER A 253 -2.26 1.02 14.08
C SER A 253 -0.75 1.05 13.91
N VAL A 254 0.02 1.64 14.84
CA VAL A 254 1.48 1.74 14.74
C VAL A 254 2.12 1.07 15.95
N ASP A 255 3.03 0.13 15.71
CA ASP A 255 3.72 -0.59 16.76
C ASP A 255 4.84 0.20 17.44
N THR A 256 5.56 -0.43 18.34
CA THR A 256 6.66 0.18 19.09
C THR A 256 7.93 0.39 18.25
N GLU A 257 8.02 -0.22 17.07
CA GLU A 257 9.09 -0.04 16.10
C GLU A 257 8.75 1.04 15.05
N GLY A 258 7.55 1.64 15.12
CA GLY A 258 7.09 2.64 14.17
C GLY A 258 6.53 2.05 12.87
N VAL A 259 6.12 0.78 12.85
CA VAL A 259 5.57 0.14 11.66
C VAL A 259 4.05 0.12 11.73
N SER A 260 3.38 0.53 10.64
CA SER A 260 1.91 0.53 10.56
C SER A 260 1.36 -0.87 10.28
N ASP A 261 0.10 -1.11 10.65
CA ASP A 261 -0.64 -2.35 10.42
C ASP A 261 -1.25 -2.45 9.01
N GLU A 262 -0.91 -1.55 8.12
CA GLU A 262 -1.55 -1.46 6.80
C GLU A 262 -1.04 -2.52 5.80
N GLY A 263 0.15 -3.11 6.03
CA GLY A 263 0.72 -4.12 5.14
C GLY A 263 1.30 -3.55 3.83
N SER A 264 1.55 -2.23 3.78
CA SER A 264 2.00 -1.52 2.58
C SER A 264 3.01 -0.42 2.94
N THR A 265 4.11 -0.35 2.21
CA THR A 265 5.12 0.71 2.37
C THR A 265 4.61 2.08 1.90
N GLY A 266 3.73 2.10 0.88
CA GLY A 266 3.07 3.32 0.43
C GLY A 266 2.17 3.91 1.51
N TYR A 267 1.43 3.05 2.22
CA TYR A 267 0.60 3.47 3.34
C TYR A 267 1.42 3.79 4.59
N GLN A 268 2.58 3.19 4.79
CA GLN A 268 3.51 3.61 5.86
C GLN A 268 3.89 5.10 5.73
N LEU A 269 4.23 5.55 4.52
CA LEU A 269 4.53 6.97 4.24
C LEU A 269 3.30 7.86 4.46
N SER A 270 2.14 7.40 4.00
CA SER A 270 0.88 8.15 4.14
C SER A 270 0.49 8.30 5.61
N ASN A 271 0.54 7.22 6.39
CA ASN A 271 0.26 7.22 7.81
C ASN A 271 1.24 8.12 8.58
N TYR A 272 2.54 8.08 8.26
CA TYR A 272 3.51 9.00 8.85
C TYR A 272 3.07 10.46 8.66
N ARG A 273 2.72 10.85 7.44
CA ARG A 273 2.28 12.22 7.13
C ARG A 273 0.99 12.60 7.86
N TRP A 274 0.02 11.71 7.90
CA TRP A 274 -1.27 11.94 8.54
C TRP A 274 -1.15 12.02 10.07
N TYR A 275 -0.31 11.20 10.71
CA TYR A 275 -0.11 11.29 12.15
C TYR A 275 0.75 12.51 12.54
N VAL A 276 1.69 12.95 11.70
CA VAL A 276 2.37 14.25 11.87
C VAL A 276 1.36 15.41 11.78
N GLU A 277 0.44 15.33 10.81
CA GLU A 277 -0.67 16.29 10.69
C GLU A 277 -1.58 16.25 11.93
N ALA A 278 -1.98 15.07 12.39
CA ALA A 278 -2.78 14.90 13.58
C ALA A 278 -2.12 15.51 14.82
N GLN A 279 -0.83 15.26 15.00
CA GLN A 279 -0.05 15.84 16.10
C GLN A 279 -0.06 17.38 16.08
N ARG A 280 0.11 17.98 14.91
CA ARG A 280 0.07 19.42 14.73
C ARG A 280 -1.33 19.99 15.02
N ARG A 281 -2.40 19.33 14.51
CA ARG A 281 -3.79 19.76 14.73
C ARG A 281 -4.17 19.71 16.21
N ILE A 282 -3.79 18.63 16.92
CA ILE A 282 -4.04 18.51 18.37
C ILE A 282 -3.38 19.67 19.13
N ARG A 283 -2.11 19.98 18.81
CA ARG A 283 -1.39 21.09 19.45
C ARG A 283 -2.02 22.45 19.16
N SER A 284 -2.44 22.69 17.92
CA SER A 284 -3.09 23.96 17.55
C SER A 284 -4.49 24.16 18.14
N CYS A 285 -5.09 23.08 18.67
CA CYS A 285 -6.30 23.14 19.49
C CYS A 285 -5.99 23.25 21.00
N GLY A 286 -4.76 23.53 21.39
CA GLY A 286 -4.36 23.71 22.79
C GLY A 286 -4.21 22.41 23.60
N LEU A 287 -4.15 21.24 22.94
CA LEU A 287 -4.02 19.95 23.60
C LEU A 287 -2.64 19.32 23.41
N THR A 288 -2.26 18.45 24.36
CA THR A 288 -1.08 17.59 24.25
C THR A 288 -1.43 16.32 23.49
N PRO A 289 -0.65 15.94 22.45
CA PRO A 289 -0.90 14.72 21.70
C PRO A 289 -0.81 13.44 22.54
N GLY A 290 0.06 13.43 23.56
CA GLY A 290 0.29 12.27 24.41
C GLY A 290 1.52 11.42 24.00
N PRO A 291 1.99 10.52 24.89
CA PRO A 291 3.26 9.83 24.74
C PRO A 291 3.29 8.82 23.58
N VAL A 292 2.15 8.29 23.14
CA VAL A 292 2.07 7.33 22.02
C VAL A 292 2.60 7.93 20.71
N PHE A 293 2.55 9.25 20.55
CA PHE A 293 3.07 9.94 19.37
C PHE A 293 4.61 9.81 19.20
N ARG A 294 5.34 9.28 20.20
CA ARG A 294 6.75 8.90 20.02
C ARG A 294 6.93 7.83 18.94
N ARG A 295 5.92 6.96 18.73
CA ARG A 295 5.94 5.96 17.64
C ARG A 295 5.98 6.60 16.26
N VAL A 296 5.36 7.77 16.08
CA VAL A 296 5.38 8.51 14.81
C VAL A 296 6.80 8.97 14.45
N ALA A 297 7.62 9.30 15.43
CA ALA A 297 9.02 9.69 15.21
C ALA A 297 9.90 8.50 14.74
N LEU A 298 9.48 7.26 14.99
CA LEU A 298 10.18 6.05 14.55
C LEU A 298 9.79 5.62 13.12
N MET A 299 8.62 6.05 12.61
CA MET A 299 8.14 5.64 11.29
C MET A 299 9.10 5.93 10.13
N PRO A 300 9.87 7.05 10.10
CA PRO A 300 10.87 7.31 9.08
C PRO A 300 12.04 6.33 9.07
N GLU A 301 12.38 5.69 10.18
CA GLU A 301 13.45 4.67 10.23
C GLU A 301 13.08 3.45 9.37
N PHE A 302 11.85 2.96 9.51
CA PHE A 302 11.32 1.92 8.63
C PHE A 302 11.42 2.33 7.15
N LEU A 303 11.03 3.57 6.82
CA LEU A 303 11.09 4.09 5.44
C LEU A 303 12.54 4.19 4.91
N ALA A 304 13.52 4.46 5.78
CA ALA A 304 14.93 4.42 5.41
C ALA A 304 15.35 3.01 4.98
N HIS A 305 15.02 2.00 5.78
CA HIS A 305 15.32 0.59 5.46
C HIS A 305 14.54 0.08 4.25
N ALA A 306 13.28 0.50 4.07
CA ALA A 306 12.45 0.18 2.92
C ALA A 306 12.84 0.95 1.63
N THR A 307 13.82 1.86 1.68
CA THR A 307 14.32 2.56 0.50
C THR A 307 15.33 1.69 -0.26
N THR A 308 15.02 1.32 -1.48
CA THR A 308 15.88 0.52 -2.37
C THR A 308 17.09 1.31 -2.88
N PRO A 309 18.11 0.65 -3.43
CA PRO A 309 19.24 1.33 -4.11
C PRO A 309 18.80 2.25 -5.26
N GLU A 310 17.67 2.01 -5.90
CA GLU A 310 17.06 2.88 -6.92
C GLU A 310 16.43 4.16 -6.32
N ARG A 311 16.41 4.29 -5.00
CA ARG A 311 15.76 5.39 -4.27
C ARG A 311 14.24 5.45 -4.48
N VAL A 312 13.62 4.30 -4.58
CA VAL A 312 12.18 4.13 -4.48
C VAL A 312 11.86 3.34 -3.21
N TYR A 313 10.68 3.49 -2.66
CA TYR A 313 10.26 2.59 -1.59
C TYR A 313 9.98 1.20 -2.15
N GLU A 314 10.32 0.18 -1.35
CA GLU A 314 9.95 -1.20 -1.68
C GLU A 314 8.45 -1.30 -1.93
N GLN A 315 8.05 -1.97 -3.01
CA GLN A 315 6.65 -2.19 -3.31
C GLN A 315 6.15 -3.43 -2.55
N THR A 316 5.38 -3.23 -1.49
CA THR A 316 4.69 -4.29 -0.74
C THR A 316 3.23 -3.92 -0.58
N GLY A 317 2.33 -4.89 -0.71
CA GLY A 317 0.92 -4.63 -0.65
C GLY A 317 0.46 -3.55 -1.64
N ASP A 318 -0.55 -2.78 -1.28
CA ASP A 318 -1.08 -1.68 -2.12
C ASP A 318 -0.10 -0.50 -2.22
N SER A 319 1.07 -0.72 -2.85
CA SER A 319 2.12 0.31 -3.05
C SER A 319 2.40 0.57 -4.51
N ASP A 320 2.46 1.85 -4.89
CA ASP A 320 3.03 2.29 -6.17
C ASP A 320 4.56 2.33 -6.08
N ARG A 321 5.26 2.33 -7.23
CA ARG A 321 6.70 2.59 -7.30
C ARG A 321 7.00 4.06 -6.99
N THR A 322 6.95 4.40 -5.71
CA THR A 322 7.07 5.78 -5.24
C THR A 322 8.52 6.12 -4.93
N ARG A 323 9.00 7.23 -5.51
CA ARG A 323 10.34 7.75 -5.18
C ARG A 323 10.42 8.09 -3.69
N ALA A 324 11.53 7.68 -3.06
CA ALA A 324 11.76 7.94 -1.64
C ALA A 324 11.80 9.45 -1.36
N VAL A 325 11.04 9.87 -0.36
CA VAL A 325 10.86 11.28 0.01
C VAL A 325 11.95 11.70 1.00
N PRO A 326 12.68 12.81 0.75
CA PRO A 326 13.66 13.34 1.68
C PRO A 326 12.99 13.90 2.95
N LEU A 327 12.80 13.04 3.96
CA LEU A 327 12.18 13.41 5.23
C LEU A 327 13.22 14.09 6.13
N THR A 328 13.20 15.43 6.22
CA THR A 328 14.16 16.22 6.98
C THR A 328 14.09 15.98 8.49
N ALA A 329 12.99 15.42 8.99
CA ALA A 329 12.81 15.03 10.39
C ALA A 329 13.60 13.78 10.79
N SER A 330 14.16 13.03 9.83
CA SER A 330 14.96 11.83 10.07
C SER A 330 16.25 11.88 9.24
N PRO A 331 17.42 11.96 9.87
CA PRO A 331 18.69 11.93 9.14
C PRO A 331 18.88 10.65 8.33
N HIS A 332 18.38 9.49 8.80
CA HIS A 332 18.45 8.21 8.10
C HIS A 332 17.57 8.17 6.86
N ALA A 333 16.30 8.57 6.97
CA ALA A 333 15.40 8.63 5.81
C ALA A 333 15.85 9.68 4.79
N LEU A 334 16.40 10.81 5.24
CA LEU A 334 17.00 11.83 4.38
C LEU A 334 18.22 11.26 3.62
N TYR A 335 19.08 10.49 4.31
CA TYR A 335 20.24 9.84 3.71
C TYR A 335 19.84 8.86 2.62
N ALA A 336 18.96 7.93 2.94
CA ALA A 336 18.48 6.91 2.00
C ALA A 336 17.83 7.54 0.76
N ALA A 337 16.91 8.48 0.94
CA ALA A 337 16.22 9.16 -0.16
C ALA A 337 17.16 10.01 -1.05
N THR A 338 18.29 10.47 -0.52
CA THR A 338 19.27 11.29 -1.26
C THR A 338 20.51 10.50 -1.71
N ALA A 339 20.53 9.18 -1.54
CA ALA A 339 21.68 8.33 -1.83
C ALA A 339 22.98 8.84 -1.18
N GLY A 340 22.92 9.15 0.09
CA GLY A 340 24.07 9.57 0.88
C GLY A 340 24.46 11.04 0.78
N ARG A 341 23.81 11.84 -0.09
CA ARG A 341 24.18 13.25 -0.26
C ARG A 341 23.83 14.15 0.93
N ARG A 342 22.83 13.77 1.73
CA ARG A 342 22.37 14.51 2.90
C ARG A 342 21.94 13.54 4.00
N GLY A 343 22.08 13.95 5.26
CA GLY A 343 21.76 13.12 6.41
C GLY A 343 22.92 12.22 6.84
N THR A 344 22.61 11.18 7.61
CA THR A 344 23.55 10.16 8.09
C THR A 344 22.97 8.77 7.80
N PRO A 345 23.79 7.76 7.42
CA PRO A 345 23.27 6.43 7.16
C PRO A 345 22.78 5.77 8.44
N PRO A 346 21.77 4.91 8.37
CA PRO A 346 21.48 3.96 9.45
C PRO A 346 22.73 3.13 9.79
N THR A 347 22.86 2.72 11.05
CA THR A 347 23.96 1.86 11.49
C THR A 347 23.74 0.41 11.05
N ALA A 348 22.48 -0.06 11.07
CA ALA A 348 22.14 -1.41 10.71
C ALA A 348 22.01 -1.57 9.19
N VAL A 349 22.58 -2.63 8.64
CA VAL A 349 22.40 -3.06 7.24
C VAL A 349 21.35 -4.16 7.09
N TYR A 350 20.98 -4.80 8.19
CA TYR A 350 19.92 -5.80 8.32
C TYR A 350 18.91 -5.35 9.36
N ARG A 351 17.61 -5.46 9.03
CA ARG A 351 16.55 -5.14 9.97
C ARG A 351 15.34 -6.05 9.75
N ALA A 352 14.94 -6.77 10.81
CA ALA A 352 13.66 -7.48 10.88
C ALA A 352 12.69 -6.68 11.73
N TYR A 353 11.48 -6.46 11.24
CA TYR A 353 10.40 -5.74 11.91
C TYR A 353 9.27 -6.70 12.27
N GLY A 354 8.75 -6.61 13.48
CA GLY A 354 7.69 -7.50 13.98
C GLY A 354 6.39 -7.49 13.17
N ARG A 355 6.14 -6.44 12.38
CA ARG A 355 5.02 -6.37 11.41
C ARG A 355 5.32 -7.10 10.10
N GLY A 356 6.34 -7.95 10.06
CA GLY A 356 6.57 -8.89 8.98
C GLY A 356 7.39 -8.38 7.81
N TYR A 357 8.43 -7.63 8.07
CA TYR A 357 9.36 -7.16 7.05
C TYR A 357 10.80 -7.46 7.46
N VAL A 358 11.57 -8.00 6.53
CA VAL A 358 13.03 -8.01 6.61
C VAL A 358 13.56 -7.15 5.48
N PHE A 359 14.48 -6.25 5.80
CA PHE A 359 15.27 -5.50 4.83
C PHE A 359 16.74 -5.74 5.10
N SER A 360 17.48 -6.14 4.08
CA SER A 360 18.93 -6.30 4.14
C SER A 360 19.62 -5.66 2.95
N ARG A 361 20.84 -5.23 3.17
CA ARG A 361 21.68 -4.62 2.14
C ARG A 361 23.15 -4.88 2.40
N SER A 362 23.97 -4.83 1.36
CA SER A 362 25.42 -4.95 1.48
C SER A 362 26.07 -3.74 2.17
N GLY A 363 25.44 -2.57 2.09
CA GLY A 363 25.92 -1.34 2.69
C GLY A 363 25.01 -0.14 2.41
N TRP A 364 25.48 1.04 2.81
CA TRP A 364 24.77 2.31 2.65
C TRP A 364 25.49 3.28 1.71
N GLY A 365 26.23 2.79 0.73
CA GLY A 365 26.92 3.64 -0.24
C GLY A 365 28.26 4.19 0.25
N ARG A 366 28.89 3.58 1.26
CA ARG A 366 30.20 3.99 1.78
C ARG A 366 31.38 3.30 1.07
N SER A 367 31.28 2.00 0.86
CA SER A 367 32.32 1.18 0.21
C SER A 367 32.15 1.05 -1.29
N ARG A 368 30.95 1.33 -1.78
CA ARG A 368 30.55 1.35 -3.20
C ARG A 368 29.45 2.36 -3.40
N PRO A 369 29.15 2.79 -4.67
CA PRO A 369 28.01 3.68 -4.91
C PRO A 369 26.71 3.13 -4.32
N PHE A 370 25.85 3.99 -3.77
CA PHE A 370 24.57 3.61 -3.15
C PHE A 370 23.70 2.75 -4.09
N ALA A 371 23.67 3.09 -5.38
CA ALA A 371 22.95 2.31 -6.40
C ALA A 371 23.54 0.91 -6.61
N GLY A 372 24.86 0.72 -6.39
CA GLY A 372 25.55 -0.56 -6.56
C GLY A 372 25.45 -1.50 -5.36
N GLU A 373 24.76 -1.10 -4.29
CA GLU A 373 24.54 -1.99 -3.15
C GLU A 373 23.58 -3.13 -3.52
N LEU A 374 23.84 -4.34 -3.01
CA LEU A 374 22.83 -5.38 -3.02
C LEU A 374 21.80 -5.08 -1.94
N TYR A 375 20.54 -5.28 -2.25
CA TYR A 375 19.43 -5.10 -1.34
C TYR A 375 18.37 -6.17 -1.61
N TYR A 376 17.89 -6.80 -0.56
CA TYR A 376 16.69 -7.64 -0.64
C TYR A 376 15.67 -7.27 0.44
N ALA A 377 14.40 -7.52 0.13
CA ALA A 377 13.32 -7.47 1.09
C ALA A 377 12.60 -8.81 1.13
N LEU A 378 12.28 -9.27 2.35
CA LEU A 378 11.49 -10.48 2.59
C LEU A 378 10.24 -10.10 3.37
N ARG A 379 9.09 -10.54 2.91
CA ARG A 379 7.80 -10.33 3.55
C ARG A 379 7.42 -11.57 4.35
N PHE A 380 7.12 -11.42 5.66
CA PHE A 380 6.63 -12.54 6.44
C PHE A 380 5.35 -12.22 7.23
N GLY A 381 4.96 -11.05 7.33
CA GLY A 381 3.76 -10.39 7.84
C GLY A 381 2.90 -11.06 8.91
N PRO A 382 2.10 -10.27 9.60
CA PRO A 382 0.95 -10.81 10.34
C PRO A 382 -0.08 -11.41 9.37
N SER A 383 -1.17 -11.98 9.91
CA SER A 383 -2.27 -12.49 9.08
C SER A 383 -2.80 -11.40 8.12
N LEU A 384 -3.23 -11.81 6.93
CA LEU A 384 -3.72 -10.88 5.90
C LEU A 384 -4.95 -10.09 6.39
N ASP A 385 -5.85 -10.72 7.18
CA ASP A 385 -7.02 -10.05 7.74
C ASP A 385 -6.70 -8.94 8.75
N SER A 386 -5.49 -8.96 9.31
CA SER A 386 -5.01 -7.88 10.17
C SER A 386 -4.43 -6.70 9.40
N GLN A 387 -4.30 -6.80 8.07
CA GLN A 387 -3.71 -5.79 7.19
C GLN A 387 -4.78 -5.20 6.26
N LEU A 388 -4.89 -3.86 6.21
CA LEU A 388 -5.90 -3.20 5.38
C LEU A 388 -5.52 -3.18 3.89
N HIS A 389 -4.23 -3.15 3.61
CA HIS A 389 -3.64 -3.00 2.28
C HIS A 389 -2.60 -4.06 1.95
N GLY A 390 -2.62 -5.19 2.69
CA GLY A 390 -1.78 -6.34 2.44
C GLY A 390 -2.25 -7.17 1.24
N HIS A 391 -1.33 -7.97 0.70
CA HIS A 391 -1.56 -8.96 -0.34
C HIS A 391 -1.29 -10.37 0.19
N GLU A 392 -1.53 -11.40 -0.61
CA GLU A 392 -1.12 -12.78 -0.32
C GLU A 392 0.39 -12.94 -0.59
N ASP A 393 1.20 -12.07 0.00
CA ASP A 393 2.63 -11.90 -0.23
C ASP A 393 3.52 -12.54 0.86
N ALA A 394 2.94 -13.43 1.68
CA ALA A 394 3.72 -14.14 2.70
C ALA A 394 4.87 -14.93 2.06
N GLY A 395 6.08 -14.74 2.57
CA GLY A 395 7.31 -15.29 2.03
C GLY A 395 7.86 -14.60 0.76
N ALA A 396 7.21 -13.57 0.23
CA ALA A 396 7.69 -12.90 -0.97
C ALA A 396 9.05 -12.23 -0.75
N LEU A 397 9.94 -12.39 -1.75
CA LEU A 397 11.30 -11.86 -1.78
C LEU A 397 11.48 -10.94 -2.99
N THR A 398 12.10 -9.79 -2.80
CA THR A 398 12.55 -8.90 -3.89
C THR A 398 14.06 -8.70 -3.80
N LEU A 399 14.70 -8.36 -4.94
CA LEU A 399 16.15 -8.26 -5.05
C LEU A 399 16.56 -7.10 -5.95
N ASN A 400 17.50 -6.29 -5.46
CA ASN A 400 18.22 -5.28 -6.24
C ASN A 400 19.72 -5.54 -6.10
N ALA A 401 20.46 -5.37 -7.18
CA ALA A 401 21.92 -5.35 -7.14
C ALA A 401 22.49 -4.53 -8.29
N ASP A 402 23.64 -3.93 -8.05
CA ASP A 402 24.46 -3.25 -9.06
C ASP A 402 23.67 -2.27 -9.95
N GLY A 403 22.76 -1.51 -9.34
CA GLY A 403 21.98 -0.45 -9.99
C GLY A 403 20.67 -0.91 -10.63
N ARG A 404 20.33 -2.19 -10.58
CA ARG A 404 19.12 -2.75 -11.19
C ARG A 404 18.29 -3.54 -10.20
N ARG A 405 16.96 -3.48 -10.35
CA ARG A 405 16.04 -4.42 -9.70
C ARG A 405 16.03 -5.71 -10.51
N LEU A 406 16.28 -6.83 -9.87
CA LEU A 406 16.40 -8.15 -10.47
C LEU A 406 15.20 -9.05 -10.19
N LEU A 407 14.59 -8.91 -9.00
CA LEU A 407 13.32 -9.55 -8.65
C LEU A 407 12.35 -8.50 -8.15
N PHE A 408 11.18 -8.47 -8.74
CA PHE A 408 10.16 -7.44 -8.53
C PHE A 408 9.00 -7.97 -7.70
N ASP A 409 8.26 -7.08 -7.05
CA ASP A 409 6.87 -7.32 -6.68
C ASP A 409 5.94 -6.85 -7.81
N SER A 410 4.74 -7.42 -7.90
CA SER A 410 3.76 -7.04 -8.93
C SER A 410 3.17 -5.64 -8.74
N GLY A 411 3.25 -5.07 -7.53
CA GLY A 411 2.63 -3.81 -7.15
C GLY A 411 1.11 -3.90 -7.01
N ARG A 412 0.42 -2.76 -7.06
CA ARG A 412 -1.05 -2.70 -7.03
C ARG A 412 -1.62 -2.21 -8.37
N TYR A 413 -2.86 -2.59 -8.69
CA TYR A 413 -3.54 -2.08 -9.88
C TYR A 413 -4.60 -1.02 -9.54
N LYS A 414 -5.75 -1.43 -8.99
CA LYS A 414 -6.88 -0.55 -8.63
C LYS A 414 -7.55 -1.01 -7.33
N TYR A 415 -8.66 -0.33 -7.00
CA TYR A 415 -9.56 -0.72 -5.91
C TYR A 415 -10.92 -1.23 -6.43
N ASP A 416 -10.95 -1.74 -7.66
CA ASP A 416 -12.12 -2.36 -8.27
C ASP A 416 -12.14 -3.90 -8.07
N ALA A 417 -13.21 -4.54 -8.50
CA ALA A 417 -13.37 -6.00 -8.44
C ALA A 417 -12.90 -6.71 -9.73
N SER A 418 -12.04 -6.08 -10.53
CA SER A 418 -11.53 -6.69 -11.76
C SER A 418 -10.62 -7.88 -11.51
N ASP A 419 -10.53 -8.80 -12.47
CA ASP A 419 -9.60 -9.95 -12.43
C ASP A 419 -8.16 -9.49 -12.23
N ARG A 420 -7.78 -8.38 -12.83
CA ARG A 420 -6.43 -7.82 -12.71
C ARG A 420 -6.13 -7.33 -11.29
N THR A 421 -7.09 -6.68 -10.63
CA THR A 421 -6.97 -6.29 -9.22
C THR A 421 -6.86 -7.53 -8.32
N ARG A 422 -7.66 -8.57 -8.58
CA ARG A 422 -7.56 -9.84 -7.83
C ARG A 422 -6.23 -10.54 -8.05
N TYR A 423 -5.75 -10.59 -9.31
CA TYR A 423 -4.44 -11.17 -9.64
C TYR A 423 -3.32 -10.47 -8.88
N MET A 424 -3.22 -9.13 -8.95
CA MET A 424 -2.14 -8.38 -8.30
C MET A 424 -2.08 -8.57 -6.77
N ARG A 425 -3.20 -8.94 -6.15
CA ARG A 425 -3.28 -9.23 -4.72
C ARG A 425 -3.08 -10.70 -4.37
N SER A 426 -3.14 -11.58 -5.34
CA SER A 426 -2.98 -13.02 -5.14
C SER A 426 -1.51 -13.43 -5.10
N ARG A 427 -1.21 -14.54 -4.43
CA ARG A 427 0.13 -15.11 -4.37
C ARG A 427 0.74 -15.43 -5.74
N ALA A 428 -0.08 -15.64 -6.77
CA ALA A 428 0.38 -15.84 -8.14
C ALA A 428 1.15 -14.65 -8.72
N ALA A 429 0.98 -13.47 -8.14
CA ALA A 429 1.62 -12.24 -8.59
C ALA A 429 2.91 -11.90 -7.81
N HIS A 430 3.29 -12.68 -6.80
CA HIS A 430 4.41 -12.39 -5.92
C HIS A 430 5.54 -13.44 -6.04
N ASN A 431 6.75 -13.09 -5.60
CA ASN A 431 7.92 -13.98 -5.57
C ASN A 431 7.84 -14.96 -4.38
N THR A 432 6.92 -15.87 -4.46
CA THR A 432 6.54 -16.77 -3.37
C THR A 432 6.30 -18.19 -3.91
N VAL A 433 5.92 -19.11 -3.05
CA VAL A 433 5.47 -20.44 -3.47
C VAL A 433 3.95 -20.49 -3.44
N ASP A 434 3.38 -21.14 -4.44
CA ASP A 434 1.97 -21.47 -4.55
C ASP A 434 1.78 -22.98 -4.58
N VAL A 435 0.64 -23.45 -4.09
CA VAL A 435 0.17 -24.82 -4.22
C VAL A 435 -1.14 -24.77 -5.00
N LEU A 436 -1.11 -25.28 -6.23
CA LEU A 436 -2.24 -25.11 -7.15
C LEU A 436 -3.51 -25.79 -6.59
N GLY A 437 -4.59 -25.03 -6.54
CA GLY A 437 -5.86 -25.46 -5.98
C GLY A 437 -5.99 -25.32 -4.46
N ALA A 438 -4.92 -25.01 -3.73
CA ALA A 438 -5.02 -24.73 -2.30
C ALA A 438 -5.72 -23.39 -2.03
N GLY A 439 -6.59 -23.36 -1.02
CA GLY A 439 -7.14 -22.12 -0.48
C GLY A 439 -6.08 -21.29 0.25
N TYR A 440 -6.41 -20.04 0.54
CA TYR A 440 -5.58 -19.14 1.36
C TYR A 440 -6.32 -18.78 2.64
N ASP A 441 -5.79 -19.20 3.79
CA ASP A 441 -6.30 -18.81 5.10
C ASP A 441 -5.77 -17.41 5.45
N ARG A 442 -6.62 -16.43 5.28
CA ARG A 442 -6.31 -15.01 5.53
C ARG A 442 -6.03 -14.70 7.01
N SER A 443 -6.49 -15.58 7.92
CA SER A 443 -6.29 -15.44 9.37
C SER A 443 -4.97 -16.03 9.84
N ALA A 444 -4.34 -16.89 9.05
CA ALA A 444 -3.08 -17.52 9.38
C ALA A 444 -1.92 -16.52 9.45
N ARG A 445 -1.02 -16.75 10.39
CA ARG A 445 0.18 -15.91 10.58
C ARG A 445 1.39 -16.59 9.98
N THR A 446 2.25 -15.80 9.35
CA THR A 446 3.60 -16.24 9.00
C THR A 446 4.52 -16.01 10.21
N THR A 447 5.25 -17.04 10.59
CA THR A 447 6.13 -17.00 11.78
C THR A 447 7.59 -16.84 11.37
N LEU A 448 8.28 -15.89 11.97
CA LEU A 448 9.74 -15.78 11.87
C LEU A 448 10.35 -16.82 12.81
N LEU A 449 10.98 -17.87 12.24
CA LEU A 449 11.58 -18.98 12.99
C LEU A 449 13.03 -18.69 13.38
N THR A 450 13.81 -18.17 12.44
CA THR A 450 15.25 -17.90 12.62
C THR A 450 15.59 -16.55 12.03
N THR A 451 16.44 -15.81 12.72
CA THR A 451 17.08 -14.61 12.19
C THR A 451 18.50 -14.51 12.78
N LYS A 452 19.49 -14.56 11.89
CA LYS A 452 20.90 -14.35 12.23
C LYS A 452 21.49 -13.32 11.28
N HIS A 453 22.26 -12.41 11.81
CA HIS A 453 22.96 -11.38 11.06
C HIS A 453 24.39 -11.25 11.58
N THR A 454 25.36 -11.43 10.70
CA THR A 454 26.79 -11.29 10.97
C THR A 454 27.43 -10.35 9.94
N THR A 455 28.72 -10.12 10.07
CA THR A 455 29.51 -9.41 9.04
C THR A 455 29.65 -10.22 7.75
N GLU A 456 29.45 -11.51 7.78
CA GLU A 456 29.70 -12.45 6.67
C GLU A 456 28.39 -12.86 6.00
N TYR A 457 27.29 -13.01 6.75
CA TYR A 457 26.02 -13.48 6.20
C TYR A 457 24.80 -13.02 6.96
N ASP A 458 23.64 -13.14 6.30
CA ASP A 458 22.33 -13.14 6.92
C ASP A 458 21.66 -14.50 6.72
N LEU A 459 20.94 -14.97 7.73
CA LEU A 459 20.08 -16.14 7.64
C LEU A 459 18.71 -15.80 8.22
N THR A 460 17.66 -16.01 7.45
CA THR A 460 16.28 -15.77 7.88
C THR A 460 15.40 -16.93 7.45
N THR A 461 14.67 -17.54 8.40
CA THR A 461 13.69 -18.59 8.10
C THR A 461 12.32 -18.17 8.57
N VAL A 462 11.35 -18.27 7.68
CA VAL A 462 9.94 -17.99 7.93
C VAL A 462 9.08 -19.22 7.65
N ARG A 463 8.05 -19.43 8.47
CA ARG A 463 7.04 -20.49 8.29
C ARG A 463 5.72 -19.88 7.85
N VAL A 464 5.20 -20.32 6.73
CA VAL A 464 3.92 -19.93 6.16
C VAL A 464 2.93 -21.09 6.29
N THR A 465 1.81 -20.84 6.96
CA THR A 465 0.72 -21.83 7.13
C THR A 465 -0.58 -21.34 6.48
N ALA A 466 -0.51 -20.26 5.71
CA ALA A 466 -1.68 -19.68 5.05
C ALA A 466 -2.20 -20.51 3.86
N LEU A 467 -1.39 -21.41 3.30
CA LEU A 467 -1.83 -22.33 2.24
C LEU A 467 -2.57 -23.49 2.87
N THR A 468 -3.86 -23.64 2.56
CA THR A 468 -4.71 -24.67 3.17
C THR A 468 -4.16 -26.07 2.89
N GLY A 469 -3.88 -26.82 3.96
CA GLY A 469 -3.32 -28.15 3.87
C GLY A 469 -1.82 -28.23 3.62
N THR A 470 -1.11 -27.11 3.65
CA THR A 470 0.34 -27.04 3.41
C THR A 470 1.04 -26.30 4.55
N THR A 471 2.17 -26.84 4.98
CA THR A 471 3.17 -26.10 5.76
C THR A 471 4.35 -25.81 4.84
N TRP A 472 4.78 -24.56 4.78
CA TRP A 472 5.88 -24.12 3.95
C TRP A 472 6.86 -23.30 4.78
N ASP A 473 8.13 -23.72 4.76
CA ASP A 473 9.25 -22.99 5.36
C ASP A 473 10.11 -22.42 4.24
N ARG A 474 10.37 -21.11 4.27
CA ARG A 474 11.33 -20.44 3.41
C ARG A 474 12.52 -20.00 4.24
N THR A 475 13.70 -20.50 3.88
CA THR A 475 14.99 -20.04 4.40
C THR A 475 15.69 -19.17 3.36
N VAL A 476 16.07 -17.96 3.75
CA VAL A 476 16.87 -17.04 2.92
C VAL A 476 18.22 -16.88 3.57
N PHE A 477 19.25 -17.35 2.90
CA PHE A 477 20.64 -17.10 3.23
C PHE A 477 21.22 -16.08 2.25
N TYR A 478 21.93 -15.07 2.74
CA TYR A 478 22.66 -14.10 1.95
C TYR A 478 24.14 -14.12 2.34
N SER A 479 25.03 -14.56 1.42
CA SER A 479 26.48 -14.39 1.57
C SER A 479 26.85 -12.94 1.26
N ARG A 480 27.39 -12.24 2.24
CA ARG A 480 27.85 -10.85 2.07
C ARG A 480 29.16 -10.78 1.30
N THR A 481 30.01 -11.77 1.48
CA THR A 481 31.31 -11.90 0.79
C THR A 481 31.13 -12.36 -0.65
N GLY A 482 30.34 -13.40 -0.88
CA GLY A 482 30.04 -13.94 -2.20
C GLY A 482 29.00 -13.14 -3.00
N ARG A 483 28.18 -12.29 -2.32
CA ARG A 483 27.14 -11.46 -2.94
C ARG A 483 26.06 -12.24 -3.68
N TYR A 484 25.68 -13.40 -3.16
CA TYR A 484 24.58 -14.22 -3.68
C TYR A 484 23.59 -14.59 -2.56
N LEU A 485 22.40 -15.02 -2.96
CA LEU A 485 21.40 -15.54 -2.04
C LEU A 485 21.15 -17.02 -2.33
N VAL A 486 20.82 -17.78 -1.27
CA VAL A 486 20.21 -19.10 -1.40
C VAL A 486 18.82 -19.02 -0.77
N VAL A 487 17.80 -19.40 -1.53
CA VAL A 487 16.42 -19.50 -1.08
C VAL A 487 16.04 -20.98 -1.06
N ASP A 488 15.81 -21.53 0.13
CA ASP A 488 15.43 -22.93 0.32
C ASP A 488 14.00 -23.01 0.82
N ASP A 489 13.09 -23.42 -0.06
CA ASP A 489 11.67 -23.61 0.20
C ASP A 489 11.37 -25.09 0.45
N ARG A 490 10.82 -25.39 1.60
CA ARG A 490 10.42 -26.75 2.02
C ARG A 490 8.94 -26.80 2.27
N LEU A 491 8.24 -27.69 1.55
CA LEU A 491 6.81 -27.83 1.61
C LEU A 491 6.41 -29.22 2.08
N VAL A 492 5.39 -29.27 2.92
CA VAL A 492 4.72 -30.51 3.33
C VAL A 492 3.22 -30.32 3.12
N ASN A 493 2.63 -31.11 2.23
CA ASN A 493 1.21 -31.09 1.89
C ASN A 493 0.47 -32.27 2.53
N LYS A 494 -0.82 -32.15 2.76
CA LYS A 494 -1.67 -33.27 3.25
C LYS A 494 -1.85 -34.40 2.25
N GLY A 495 -1.51 -34.18 0.98
CA GLY A 495 -1.56 -35.14 -0.12
C GLY A 495 -0.77 -34.61 -1.30
N ASP A 496 -0.74 -35.36 -2.40
CA ASP A 496 -0.04 -34.92 -3.60
C ASP A 496 -0.64 -33.65 -4.17
N ALA A 497 0.23 -32.69 -4.46
CA ALA A 497 -0.14 -31.37 -4.98
C ALA A 497 0.94 -30.85 -5.94
N THR A 498 0.52 -29.99 -6.86
CA THR A 498 1.45 -29.25 -7.72
C THR A 498 1.89 -27.98 -7.01
N MET A 499 3.17 -27.86 -6.76
CA MET A 499 3.82 -26.72 -6.10
C MET A 499 4.58 -25.89 -7.14
N VAL A 500 4.47 -24.57 -7.06
CA VAL A 500 5.04 -23.63 -8.01
C VAL A 500 5.77 -22.52 -7.26
N GLN A 501 7.10 -22.45 -7.42
CA GLN A 501 7.89 -21.31 -6.99
C GLN A 501 7.90 -20.27 -8.12
N ARG A 502 7.58 -18.98 -7.80
CA ARG A 502 7.52 -17.90 -8.80
C ARG A 502 8.53 -16.81 -8.56
N TRP A 503 9.05 -16.26 -9.66
CA TRP A 503 9.97 -15.13 -9.66
C TRP A 503 9.60 -14.12 -10.75
N ASN A 504 9.24 -12.89 -10.34
CA ASN A 504 8.92 -11.78 -11.24
C ASN A 504 10.22 -11.14 -11.73
N LEU A 505 10.48 -11.27 -13.01
CA LEU A 505 11.74 -10.89 -13.65
C LEU A 505 11.66 -9.48 -14.26
N PRO A 506 12.81 -8.84 -14.57
CA PRO A 506 12.85 -7.58 -15.30
C PRO A 506 12.19 -7.70 -16.68
N GLU A 507 11.38 -6.71 -17.04
CA GLU A 507 10.72 -6.62 -18.35
C GLU A 507 11.69 -6.36 -19.52
N ASP A 508 12.85 -5.79 -19.23
CA ASP A 508 13.92 -5.43 -20.18
C ASP A 508 15.01 -6.49 -20.28
N GLY A 509 14.81 -7.68 -19.67
CA GLY A 509 15.79 -8.77 -19.66
C GLY A 509 15.45 -9.89 -20.64
N THR A 510 16.49 -10.46 -21.26
CA THR A 510 16.39 -11.70 -22.05
C THR A 510 16.57 -12.90 -21.11
N GLN A 511 15.63 -13.85 -21.16
CA GLN A 511 15.67 -15.04 -20.33
C GLN A 511 16.23 -16.23 -21.15
N THR A 512 17.24 -16.92 -20.60
CA THR A 512 17.72 -18.20 -21.12
C THR A 512 17.40 -19.29 -20.10
N VAL A 513 16.62 -20.28 -20.50
CA VAL A 513 16.14 -21.35 -19.63
C VAL A 513 16.90 -22.65 -19.93
N GLY A 514 17.60 -23.20 -18.93
CA GLY A 514 18.24 -24.50 -18.95
C GLY A 514 17.41 -25.56 -18.22
N ALA A 515 17.97 -26.75 -17.99
CA ALA A 515 17.30 -27.85 -17.30
C ALA A 515 17.06 -27.57 -15.80
N SER A 516 18.07 -26.97 -15.14
CA SER A 516 18.02 -26.61 -13.70
C SER A 516 18.59 -25.22 -13.45
N SER A 517 18.65 -24.38 -14.46
CA SER A 517 19.17 -23.02 -14.35
C SER A 517 18.43 -22.06 -15.27
N MET A 518 18.52 -20.79 -14.94
CA MET A 518 18.00 -19.70 -15.76
C MET A 518 18.95 -18.50 -15.65
N SER A 519 19.20 -17.81 -16.75
CA SER A 519 19.83 -16.49 -16.72
C SER A 519 18.86 -15.42 -17.22
N ILE A 520 19.01 -14.23 -16.68
CA ILE A 520 18.31 -13.02 -17.10
C ILE A 520 19.38 -11.98 -17.40
N ASP A 521 19.60 -11.73 -18.67
CA ASP A 521 20.60 -10.80 -19.16
C ASP A 521 19.92 -9.50 -19.61
N GLY A 522 20.49 -8.34 -19.27
CA GLY A 522 19.89 -7.06 -19.60
C GLY A 522 20.78 -5.87 -19.28
N PRO A 523 20.28 -4.65 -19.37
CA PRO A 523 21.10 -3.46 -19.17
C PRO A 523 21.55 -3.34 -17.70
N GLY A 524 22.87 -3.41 -17.46
CA GLY A 524 23.50 -3.23 -16.15
C GLY A 524 23.79 -4.51 -15.42
N ALA A 525 22.95 -4.96 -14.51
CA ALA A 525 23.15 -6.19 -13.77
C ALA A 525 22.31 -7.34 -14.32
N ASP A 526 22.89 -8.52 -14.36
CA ASP A 526 22.26 -9.78 -14.74
C ASP A 526 21.92 -10.62 -13.50
N LEU A 527 21.09 -11.65 -13.67
CA LEU A 527 20.79 -12.62 -12.64
C LEU A 527 20.95 -14.04 -13.17
N SER A 528 21.80 -14.84 -12.51
CA SER A 528 21.82 -16.29 -12.70
C SER A 528 21.06 -16.96 -11.56
N MET A 529 20.23 -17.92 -11.91
CA MET A 529 19.42 -18.72 -11.00
C MET A 529 19.73 -20.20 -11.21
N PHE A 530 19.97 -20.94 -10.13
CA PHE A 530 20.25 -22.38 -10.16
C PHE A 530 19.33 -23.10 -9.17
N TRP A 531 18.65 -24.13 -9.62
CA TRP A 531 17.83 -25.01 -8.77
C TRP A 531 18.61 -26.29 -8.49
N LEU A 532 18.80 -26.57 -7.21
CA LEU A 532 19.59 -27.70 -6.73
C LEU A 532 18.70 -28.88 -6.31
N GLY A 533 19.26 -30.08 -6.30
CA GLY A 533 18.56 -31.32 -6.01
C GLY A 533 17.76 -31.81 -7.21
N THR A 534 16.53 -32.28 -7.01
CA THR A 534 15.67 -32.73 -8.11
C THR A 534 15.27 -31.53 -8.98
N PRO A 535 15.61 -31.52 -10.28
CA PRO A 535 15.29 -30.41 -11.15
C PRO A 535 13.78 -30.20 -11.28
N PRO A 536 13.26 -28.98 -11.02
CA PRO A 536 11.87 -28.68 -11.29
C PRO A 536 11.64 -28.45 -12.79
N THR A 537 10.38 -28.52 -13.24
CA THR A 537 10.03 -28.02 -14.57
C THR A 537 10.07 -26.50 -14.60
N LEU A 538 10.92 -25.94 -15.45
CA LEU A 538 11.09 -24.49 -15.57
C LEU A 538 10.30 -23.95 -16.77
N SER A 539 9.65 -22.82 -16.58
CA SER A 539 8.95 -22.07 -17.65
C SER A 539 8.96 -20.57 -17.39
N VAL A 540 8.74 -19.78 -18.43
CA VAL A 540 8.57 -18.33 -18.34
C VAL A 540 7.26 -17.94 -19.01
N THR A 541 6.46 -17.16 -18.30
CA THR A 541 5.20 -16.61 -18.79
C THR A 541 5.28 -15.08 -18.82
N ASN A 542 4.79 -14.44 -19.89
CA ASN A 542 4.75 -13.00 -20.02
C ASN A 542 3.37 -12.57 -20.54
N GLY A 543 2.61 -11.83 -19.74
CA GLY A 543 1.35 -11.21 -20.13
C GLY A 543 0.21 -12.18 -20.49
N ARG A 544 0.19 -13.38 -19.91
CA ARG A 544 -0.91 -14.35 -20.09
C ARG A 544 -2.22 -13.78 -19.52
N THR A 545 -3.32 -13.91 -20.26
CA THR A 545 -4.60 -13.32 -19.91
C THR A 545 -5.61 -14.31 -19.32
N SER A 546 -5.39 -15.62 -19.50
CA SER A 546 -6.29 -16.68 -18.97
C SER A 546 -5.51 -17.95 -18.62
N PRO A 547 -5.36 -18.29 -17.33
CA PRO A 547 -5.48 -17.39 -16.18
C PRO A 547 -4.45 -16.26 -16.26
N LEU A 548 -4.72 -15.13 -15.59
CA LEU A 548 -3.77 -14.00 -15.54
C LEU A 548 -2.45 -14.43 -14.91
N LEU A 549 -1.33 -14.16 -15.59
CA LEU A 549 0.03 -14.35 -15.09
C LEU A 549 1.01 -13.48 -15.87
N GLY A 550 2.04 -12.96 -15.19
CA GLY A 550 3.05 -12.13 -15.83
C GLY A 550 2.57 -10.72 -16.12
N TRP A 551 1.96 -10.07 -15.13
CA TRP A 551 1.54 -8.69 -15.16
C TRP A 551 2.10 -7.91 -13.98
N ARG A 552 2.49 -6.65 -14.22
CA ARG A 552 3.05 -5.74 -13.22
C ARG A 552 2.39 -4.37 -13.28
N SER A 553 2.43 -3.65 -12.16
CA SER A 553 1.96 -2.28 -12.02
C SER A 553 3.00 -1.44 -11.27
N TYR A 554 3.35 -0.30 -11.82
CA TYR A 554 4.16 0.70 -11.13
C TYR A 554 3.33 1.84 -10.55
N GLU A 555 2.15 2.07 -11.11
CA GLU A 555 1.26 3.16 -10.74
C GLU A 555 -0.20 2.72 -10.78
N PHE A 556 -1.01 3.34 -9.95
CA PHE A 556 -2.44 3.07 -9.88
C PHE A 556 -3.12 3.14 -11.26
N GLY A 557 -3.86 2.09 -11.60
CA GLY A 557 -4.63 2.00 -12.84
C GLY A 557 -3.82 1.62 -14.07
N GLN A 558 -2.50 1.45 -13.96
CA GLN A 558 -1.63 0.98 -15.03
C GLN A 558 -1.19 -0.44 -14.77
N ALA A 559 -1.22 -1.29 -15.78
CA ALA A 559 -0.64 -2.62 -15.74
C ALA A 559 -0.08 -2.98 -17.12
N PHE A 560 1.07 -3.62 -17.12
CA PHE A 560 1.77 -4.06 -18.33
C PHE A 560 2.27 -5.50 -18.17
N ALA A 561 2.52 -6.15 -19.29
CA ALA A 561 3.09 -7.48 -19.32
C ALA A 561 4.55 -7.47 -18.80
N ALA A 562 4.88 -8.41 -17.95
CA ALA A 562 6.22 -8.59 -17.39
C ALA A 562 6.50 -10.08 -17.18
N PRO A 563 7.73 -10.58 -17.44
CA PRO A 563 8.02 -12.00 -17.36
C PRO A 563 7.99 -12.52 -15.91
N VAL A 564 7.43 -13.72 -15.74
CA VAL A 564 7.45 -14.50 -14.50
C VAL A 564 8.03 -15.85 -14.80
N ALA A 565 9.11 -16.24 -14.10
CA ALA A 565 9.62 -17.58 -14.08
C ALA A 565 8.81 -18.45 -13.10
N GLU A 566 8.48 -19.67 -13.51
CA GLU A 566 7.84 -20.69 -12.70
C GLU A 566 8.73 -21.92 -12.65
N ALA A 567 9.00 -22.41 -11.44
CA ALA A 567 9.63 -23.71 -11.18
C ALA A 567 8.58 -24.61 -10.53
N THR A 568 8.26 -25.72 -11.18
CA THR A 568 7.12 -26.58 -10.79
C THR A 568 7.60 -27.99 -10.40
N THR A 569 7.03 -28.51 -9.31
CA THR A 569 7.20 -29.92 -8.89
C THR A 569 5.86 -30.46 -8.35
N THR A 570 5.74 -31.78 -8.22
CA THR A 570 4.50 -32.45 -7.74
C THR A 570 4.86 -33.48 -6.68
N GLY A 571 4.03 -33.59 -5.64
CA GLY A 571 4.16 -34.58 -4.57
C GLY A 571 3.51 -34.12 -3.27
N SER A 572 3.51 -34.98 -2.27
CA SER A 572 3.09 -34.66 -0.90
C SER A 572 4.15 -33.84 -0.15
N THR A 573 5.40 -33.86 -0.63
CA THR A 573 6.47 -32.98 -0.18
C THR A 573 7.12 -32.34 -1.39
N GLY A 574 7.66 -31.11 -1.22
CA GLY A 574 8.37 -30.41 -2.26
C GLY A 574 9.52 -29.58 -1.69
N ARG A 575 10.56 -29.42 -2.49
CA ARG A 575 11.68 -28.55 -2.13
C ARG A 575 12.19 -27.80 -3.35
N PHE A 576 12.44 -26.48 -3.16
CA PHE A 576 13.13 -25.64 -4.14
C PHE A 576 14.31 -24.99 -3.46
N THR A 577 15.51 -25.46 -3.71
CA THR A 577 16.75 -24.80 -3.27
C THR A 577 17.30 -24.01 -4.43
N THR A 578 17.09 -22.69 -4.41
CA THR A 578 17.41 -21.79 -5.51
C THR A 578 18.56 -20.88 -5.13
N VAL A 579 19.66 -20.92 -5.88
CA VAL A 579 20.79 -19.99 -5.74
C VAL A 579 20.58 -18.83 -6.71
N LEU A 580 20.57 -17.60 -6.18
CA LEU A 580 20.37 -16.36 -6.91
C LEU A 580 21.69 -15.59 -6.93
N VAL A 581 22.32 -15.46 -8.08
CA VAL A 581 23.63 -14.80 -8.24
C VAL A 581 23.46 -13.56 -9.12
N PRO A 582 23.40 -12.35 -8.53
CA PRO A 582 23.53 -11.11 -9.29
C PRO A 582 24.91 -11.02 -9.94
N ARG A 583 24.97 -10.70 -11.22
CA ARG A 583 26.21 -10.50 -11.97
C ARG A 583 26.26 -9.07 -12.51
N ARG A 584 27.43 -8.48 -12.54
CA ARG A 584 27.66 -7.27 -13.33
C ARG A 584 27.79 -7.64 -14.80
N ASP A 585 27.39 -6.73 -15.66
CA ASP A 585 27.43 -6.82 -17.12
C ASP A 585 28.88 -6.95 -17.66
N THR A 586 29.62 -7.96 -17.33
CA THR A 586 30.95 -8.20 -17.89
C THR A 586 31.46 -9.63 -17.67
N GLY A 587 30.64 -10.62 -17.98
CA GLY A 587 31.15 -12.01 -18.10
C GLY A 587 31.70 -12.62 -16.80
N LEU A 588 31.21 -12.19 -15.64
CA LEU A 588 31.50 -12.93 -14.42
C LEU A 588 30.69 -14.23 -14.46
N ASP A 589 31.42 -15.33 -14.66
CA ASP A 589 30.81 -16.65 -14.58
C ASP A 589 30.33 -16.93 -13.16
N ALA A 590 29.12 -17.45 -13.08
CA ALA A 590 28.57 -17.99 -11.84
C ALA A 590 28.32 -19.48 -12.05
N THR A 591 28.81 -20.30 -11.15
CA THR A 591 28.58 -21.75 -11.18
C THR A 591 28.22 -22.26 -9.80
N VAL A 592 27.44 -23.33 -9.78
CA VAL A 592 27.14 -24.08 -8.56
C VAL A 592 27.50 -25.54 -8.83
N THR A 593 28.44 -26.06 -8.04
CA THR A 593 28.96 -27.44 -8.15
C THR A 593 28.84 -28.16 -6.81
N ASP A 594 29.15 -29.45 -6.79
CA ASP A 594 29.20 -30.33 -5.60
C ASP A 594 27.94 -30.17 -4.73
N SER A 595 26.76 -30.07 -5.40
CA SER A 595 25.50 -29.82 -4.69
C SER A 595 24.82 -31.11 -4.27
N SER A 596 24.37 -31.16 -3.01
CA SER A 596 23.46 -32.19 -2.51
C SER A 596 22.34 -31.54 -1.67
N VAL A 597 21.14 -32.07 -1.78
CA VAL A 597 19.95 -31.60 -1.08
C VAL A 597 19.31 -32.80 -0.42
N ILE A 598 19.68 -33.07 0.84
CA ILE A 598 19.30 -34.26 1.59
C ILE A 598 18.93 -33.88 3.04
N ASP A 599 17.99 -34.59 3.64
CA ASP A 599 17.65 -34.59 5.08
C ASP A 599 17.62 -33.23 5.78
N GLY A 600 16.98 -32.26 5.14
CA GLY A 600 16.83 -30.93 5.74
C GLY A 600 18.05 -30.03 5.61
N ALA A 601 19.14 -30.45 4.93
CA ALA A 601 20.30 -29.65 4.60
C ALA A 601 20.45 -29.46 3.09
N ALA A 602 21.20 -28.44 2.69
CA ALA A 602 21.68 -28.22 1.34
C ALA A 602 23.16 -27.91 1.39
N ASP A 603 23.96 -28.72 0.71
CA ASP A 603 25.41 -28.52 0.51
C ASP A 603 25.65 -28.05 -0.91
N MET A 604 26.55 -27.09 -1.09
CA MET A 604 26.90 -26.57 -2.41
C MET A 604 28.23 -25.83 -2.40
N THR A 605 28.87 -25.81 -3.53
CA THR A 605 29.99 -24.90 -3.83
C THR A 605 29.48 -23.82 -4.78
N VAL A 606 29.48 -22.58 -4.35
CA VAL A 606 29.06 -21.42 -5.16
C VAL A 606 30.30 -20.64 -5.56
N THR A 607 30.50 -20.50 -6.86
CA THR A 607 31.60 -19.71 -7.44
C THR A 607 31.05 -18.51 -8.17
N VAL A 608 31.59 -17.32 -7.86
CA VAL A 608 31.23 -16.05 -8.51
C VAL A 608 32.54 -15.35 -8.92
N GLY A 609 32.86 -15.42 -10.20
CA GLY A 609 34.18 -15.00 -10.72
C GLY A 609 35.31 -15.76 -10.05
N ALA A 610 36.25 -15.08 -9.42
CA ALA A 610 37.40 -15.69 -8.74
C ALA A 610 37.14 -16.16 -7.29
N ARG A 611 35.92 -16.06 -6.81
CA ARG A 611 35.57 -16.43 -5.42
C ARG A 611 34.74 -17.70 -5.41
N SER A 612 35.13 -18.65 -4.58
CA SER A 612 34.35 -19.86 -4.30
C SER A 612 34.11 -20.01 -2.82
N GLU A 613 32.89 -20.40 -2.46
CA GLU A 613 32.47 -20.68 -1.09
C GLU A 613 31.78 -22.05 -1.05
N ARG A 614 32.14 -22.88 -0.07
CA ARG A 614 31.41 -24.08 0.26
C ARG A 614 30.39 -23.72 1.33
N VAL A 615 29.14 -24.02 1.08
CA VAL A 615 28.00 -23.69 1.95
C VAL A 615 27.31 -24.97 2.39
N HIS A 616 27.13 -25.11 3.70
CA HIS A 616 26.22 -26.08 4.31
C HIS A 616 25.07 -25.30 4.95
N LEU A 617 23.85 -25.43 4.42
CA LEU A 617 22.68 -24.65 4.81
C LEU A 617 21.58 -25.55 5.40
N THR A 618 21.11 -25.20 6.61
CA THR A 618 19.91 -25.77 7.23
C THR A 618 18.86 -24.67 7.48
N ALA A 619 17.69 -25.02 8.00
CA ALA A 619 16.65 -24.03 8.36
C ALA A 619 17.07 -23.09 9.51
N THR A 620 18.05 -23.48 10.32
CA THR A 620 18.41 -22.78 11.56
C THR A 620 19.86 -22.35 11.60
N ASP A 621 20.70 -22.86 10.69
CA ASP A 621 22.11 -22.57 10.69
C ASP A 621 22.74 -22.63 9.30
N VAL A 622 23.91 -22.00 9.16
CA VAL A 622 24.71 -22.04 7.95
C VAL A 622 26.21 -22.06 8.31
N THR A 623 26.97 -22.90 7.62
CA THR A 623 28.42 -22.87 7.63
C THR A 623 28.91 -22.45 6.24
N VAL A 624 29.79 -21.46 6.20
CA VAL A 624 30.40 -20.95 4.97
C VAL A 624 31.90 -21.10 5.08
N THR A 625 32.52 -21.82 4.14
CA THR A 625 33.95 -22.02 4.07
C THR A 625 34.48 -21.45 2.75
N PRO A 626 35.32 -20.41 2.77
CA PRO A 626 36.01 -19.93 1.58
C PRO A 626 36.92 -21.03 0.99
N LEU A 627 36.96 -21.13 -0.35
CA LEU A 627 37.81 -22.10 -1.08
C LEU A 627 38.90 -21.38 -1.86
#